data_a552bf0180dd8003b46ee407cd0a12af
#
_entry.id   a552bf0180dd8003b46ee407cd0a12af
#
_cell.length_a   1.000
_cell.length_b   1.000
_cell.length_c   1.000
_cell.angle_alpha   90.00
_cell.angle_beta   90.00
_cell.angle_gamma   90.00
#
_symmetry.space_group_name_H-M   'P 1'
#
loop_
_entity.id
_entity.type
_entity.pdbx_description
1 polymer ?
#
loop_
_entity_poly.entity_id
_entity_poly.type
_entity_poly.pdbx_seq_one_letter_code
_entity_poly.pdbx_strand_id
1 'polypeptide(L)'
;MRYRLLGQTGLYVSELCLGTMTFGGATGIWESIGNLQQDAVNEQVKFAVDAGINFIDTANVYSMGKSEMLLGQALISLGLAREQLIVATKATGSMDESPNGRGQSRHHLYNQVDASLKRLQLDYIDLYQIHGFDPLTPFEESLAALNDLVRSGRVRYIGLCNLAAWQIMKALAVSERLNLAKFVSVQAYYTIASRDLEREVVRVIQDQKLGLMVWSPLAGGLLSGKFNSADDKGPAGARRGAFDFPLVDKMRAFKCVDAMRPMAERRKISVAQIALAWILSKSFVTTVIIGAKSMDQLRDNIASSRVQLDEAEIKLLDEVSQLPPEYPGWMLAYQGQARAKPPYKE
;
A
#
# COMPACT_ATOMS: atom_id res chain seq x y z
N MET A 1 3.12 -11.87 14.31
CA MET A 1 2.66 -11.44 12.96
C MET A 1 1.45 -12.28 12.56
N ARG A 2 0.35 -11.66 12.12
CA ARG A 2 -0.82 -12.35 11.56
C ARG A 2 -0.68 -12.42 10.04
N TYR A 3 -1.33 -13.40 9.42
CA TYR A 3 -1.32 -13.57 7.96
C TYR A 3 -2.75 -13.56 7.45
N ARG A 4 -2.96 -12.98 6.26
CA ARG A 4 -4.25 -12.85 5.59
C ARG A 4 -4.12 -13.32 4.14
N LEU A 5 -5.19 -13.85 3.56
CA LEU A 5 -5.22 -14.17 2.13
C LEU A 5 -5.16 -12.89 1.29
N LEU A 6 -4.35 -12.91 0.24
CA LEU A 6 -4.30 -11.82 -0.73
C LEU A 6 -5.47 -11.95 -1.72
N GLY A 7 -6.57 -11.30 -1.39
CA GLY A 7 -7.81 -11.43 -2.18
C GLY A 7 -8.35 -12.85 -2.21
N GLN A 8 -8.82 -13.29 -3.37
CA GLN A 8 -9.32 -14.65 -3.61
C GLN A 8 -8.22 -15.65 -3.99
N THR A 9 -6.96 -15.33 -3.72
CA THR A 9 -5.86 -16.28 -3.96
C THR A 9 -5.67 -17.22 -2.77
N GLY A 10 -4.93 -18.32 -2.97
CA GLY A 10 -4.43 -19.16 -1.88
C GLY A 10 -3.19 -18.59 -1.18
N LEU A 11 -2.76 -17.36 -1.51
CA LEU A 11 -1.50 -16.79 -1.05
C LEU A 11 -1.69 -16.06 0.29
N TYR A 12 -1.00 -16.52 1.34
CA TYR A 12 -0.96 -15.84 2.63
C TYR A 12 0.14 -14.79 2.67
N VAL A 13 -0.24 -13.54 2.97
CA VAL A 13 0.67 -12.41 3.19
C VAL A 13 0.58 -11.92 4.63
N SER A 14 1.70 -11.43 5.17
CA SER A 14 1.72 -10.79 6.48
C SER A 14 0.88 -9.51 6.49
N GLU A 15 0.21 -9.23 7.61
CA GLU A 15 -0.61 -8.02 7.79
C GLU A 15 0.17 -6.70 7.73
N LEU A 16 1.50 -6.78 7.87
CA LEU A 16 2.45 -5.72 7.56
C LEU A 16 3.30 -6.15 6.36
N CYS A 17 3.55 -5.21 5.45
CA CYS A 17 4.39 -5.37 4.27
C CYS A 17 5.57 -4.40 4.37
N LEU A 18 6.79 -4.86 4.09
CA LEU A 18 7.96 -4.00 4.06
C LEU A 18 7.97 -3.19 2.76
N GLY A 19 7.77 -1.87 2.85
CA GLY A 19 7.88 -0.95 1.72
C GLY A 19 9.31 -0.44 1.55
N THR A 20 9.83 -0.51 0.34
CA THR A 20 11.23 -0.19 0.05
C THR A 20 11.46 1.18 -0.59
N MET A 21 10.46 2.07 -0.56
CA MET A 21 10.58 3.41 -1.15
C MET A 21 11.70 4.27 -0.52
N THR A 22 12.15 3.90 0.69
CA THR A 22 13.27 4.55 1.39
C THR A 22 14.65 4.01 0.99
N PHE A 23 14.71 2.96 0.18
CA PHE A 23 15.95 2.34 -0.26
C PHE A 23 16.54 3.10 -1.46
N GLY A 24 17.82 3.42 -1.39
CA GLY A 24 18.53 4.14 -2.44
C GLY A 24 18.66 5.63 -2.14
N GLY A 25 17.78 6.45 -2.73
CA GLY A 25 17.84 7.92 -2.61
C GLY A 25 19.09 8.51 -3.27
N ALA A 26 18.96 9.00 -4.50
CA ALA A 26 20.12 9.52 -5.21
C ALA A 26 20.00 11.02 -5.50
N THR A 27 18.82 11.46 -5.97
CA THR A 27 18.61 12.83 -6.45
C THR A 27 17.15 13.23 -6.37
N GLY A 28 16.90 14.53 -6.29
CA GLY A 28 15.57 15.10 -6.36
C GLY A 28 14.67 14.63 -5.21
N ILE A 29 13.45 14.25 -5.56
CA ILE A 29 12.44 13.83 -4.57
C ILE A 29 12.87 12.61 -3.74
N TRP A 30 13.65 11.69 -4.31
CA TRP A 30 14.07 10.46 -3.65
C TRP A 30 14.99 10.72 -2.46
N GLU A 31 15.82 11.77 -2.51
CA GLU A 31 16.70 12.18 -1.41
C GLU A 31 15.89 12.52 -0.15
N SER A 32 14.75 13.21 -0.32
CA SER A 32 13.87 13.57 0.80
C SER A 32 13.07 12.40 1.34
N ILE A 33 12.81 11.35 0.53
CA ILE A 33 12.04 10.18 0.91
C ILE A 33 12.88 9.21 1.73
N GLY A 34 14.12 8.95 1.30
CA GLY A 34 15.04 8.06 2.00
C GLY A 34 16.31 7.85 1.20
N ASN A 35 17.38 7.48 1.89
CA ASN A 35 18.71 7.28 1.29
C ASN A 35 19.41 6.05 1.87
N LEU A 36 18.65 5.03 2.27
CA LEU A 36 19.24 3.82 2.85
C LEU A 36 20.12 3.10 1.82
N GLN A 37 21.36 2.84 2.21
CA GLN A 37 22.33 2.08 1.41
C GLN A 37 22.36 0.61 1.88
N GLN A 38 23.17 -0.23 1.23
CA GLN A 38 23.08 -1.68 1.31
C GLN A 38 23.09 -2.24 2.74
N ASP A 39 23.98 -1.77 3.61
CA ASP A 39 24.09 -2.30 4.98
C ASP A 39 22.81 -2.04 5.79
N ALA A 40 22.28 -0.82 5.72
CA ALA A 40 21.04 -0.47 6.38
C ALA A 40 19.82 -1.18 5.77
N VAL A 41 19.85 -1.43 4.45
CA VAL A 41 18.82 -2.23 3.75
C VAL A 41 18.88 -3.68 4.23
N ASN A 42 20.05 -4.28 4.31
CA ASN A 42 20.23 -5.64 4.81
C ASN A 42 19.71 -5.78 6.25
N GLU A 43 20.04 -4.82 7.11
CA GLU A 43 19.54 -4.81 8.50
C GLU A 43 18.02 -4.72 8.55
N GLN A 44 17.40 -3.83 7.76
CA GLN A 44 15.95 -3.68 7.73
C GLN A 44 15.24 -4.92 7.16
N VAL A 45 15.72 -5.46 6.06
CA VAL A 45 15.13 -6.66 5.43
C VAL A 45 15.24 -7.85 6.39
N LYS A 46 16.44 -8.08 6.97
CA LYS A 46 16.63 -9.15 7.95
C LYS A 46 15.68 -9.01 9.13
N PHE A 47 15.62 -7.83 9.73
CA PHE A 47 14.76 -7.58 10.90
C PHE A 47 13.27 -7.77 10.58
N ALA A 48 12.82 -7.32 9.42
CA ALA A 48 11.43 -7.48 8.98
C ALA A 48 11.06 -8.96 8.79
N VAL A 49 11.93 -9.73 8.12
CA VAL A 49 11.72 -11.17 7.91
C VAL A 49 11.77 -11.93 9.23
N ASP A 50 12.72 -11.66 10.10
CA ASP A 50 12.82 -12.27 11.45
C ASP A 50 11.59 -11.96 12.32
N ALA A 51 10.94 -10.81 12.09
CA ALA A 51 9.68 -10.44 12.76
C ALA A 51 8.44 -11.11 12.14
N GLY A 52 8.60 -11.91 11.07
CA GLY A 52 7.55 -12.66 10.39
C GLY A 52 6.89 -11.91 9.23
N ILE A 53 7.49 -10.82 8.72
CA ILE A 53 7.04 -10.20 7.47
C ILE A 53 7.52 -11.08 6.32
N ASN A 54 6.56 -11.59 5.52
CA ASN A 54 6.86 -12.36 4.32
C ASN A 54 6.54 -11.59 3.03
N PHE A 55 6.08 -10.34 3.13
CA PHE A 55 5.65 -9.54 2.00
C PHE A 55 6.48 -8.26 1.88
N ILE A 56 7.10 -8.06 0.72
CA ILE A 56 7.98 -6.91 0.44
C ILE A 56 7.48 -6.21 -0.82
N ASP A 57 7.30 -4.90 -0.76
CA ASP A 57 6.77 -4.08 -1.86
C ASP A 57 7.80 -3.04 -2.32
N THR A 58 8.15 -3.08 -3.60
CA THR A 58 9.04 -2.14 -4.29
C THR A 58 8.37 -1.58 -5.54
N ALA A 59 9.11 -0.84 -6.35
CA ALA A 59 8.69 -0.39 -7.69
C ALA A 59 9.92 -0.05 -8.55
N ASN A 60 9.78 -0.16 -9.88
CA ASN A 60 10.83 0.19 -10.82
C ASN A 60 11.28 1.65 -10.71
N VAL A 61 10.34 2.58 -10.44
CA VAL A 61 10.63 4.03 -10.32
C VAL A 61 11.30 4.41 -8.99
N TYR A 62 11.28 3.56 -7.97
CA TYR A 62 11.88 3.92 -6.68
C TYR A 62 13.39 4.10 -6.81
N SER A 63 13.83 5.34 -6.62
CA SER A 63 15.24 5.74 -6.85
C SER A 63 15.77 5.28 -8.22
N MET A 64 14.90 5.32 -9.26
CA MET A 64 15.22 4.92 -10.65
C MET A 64 15.78 3.48 -10.74
N GLY A 65 15.14 2.55 -10.03
CA GLY A 65 15.51 1.14 -10.00
C GLY A 65 16.52 0.76 -8.92
N LYS A 66 17.16 1.72 -8.24
CA LYS A 66 18.14 1.44 -7.20
C LYS A 66 17.50 0.70 -6.00
N SER A 67 16.24 1.00 -5.68
CA SER A 67 15.51 0.28 -4.63
C SER A 67 15.40 -1.23 -4.92
N GLU A 68 15.07 -1.60 -6.15
CA GLU A 68 15.02 -3.02 -6.57
C GLU A 68 16.41 -3.67 -6.53
N MET A 69 17.48 -2.95 -6.96
CA MET A 69 18.86 -3.47 -6.92
C MET A 69 19.30 -3.76 -5.48
N LEU A 70 19.07 -2.82 -4.56
CA LEU A 70 19.44 -2.99 -3.15
C LEU A 70 18.64 -4.11 -2.49
N LEU A 71 17.34 -4.25 -2.81
CA LEU A 71 16.53 -5.35 -2.33
C LEU A 71 17.04 -6.69 -2.86
N GLY A 72 17.28 -6.82 -4.16
CA GLY A 72 17.80 -8.04 -4.77
C GLY A 72 19.11 -8.48 -4.14
N GLN A 73 20.05 -7.54 -3.94
CA GLN A 73 21.32 -7.81 -3.25
C GLN A 73 21.11 -8.24 -1.79
N ALA A 74 20.12 -7.64 -1.07
CA ALA A 74 19.81 -8.03 0.30
C ALA A 74 19.24 -9.46 0.38
N LEU A 75 18.34 -9.83 -0.54
CA LEU A 75 17.76 -11.19 -0.57
C LEU A 75 18.84 -12.26 -0.72
N ILE A 76 19.83 -12.03 -1.60
CA ILE A 76 20.93 -12.95 -1.84
C ILE A 76 21.91 -12.97 -0.66
N SER A 77 22.40 -11.80 -0.23
CA SER A 77 23.43 -11.72 0.80
C SER A 77 22.97 -12.24 2.16
N LEU A 78 21.67 -12.18 2.43
CA LEU A 78 21.08 -12.72 3.66
C LEU A 78 20.69 -14.22 3.54
N GLY A 79 20.83 -14.82 2.37
CA GLY A 79 20.48 -16.22 2.12
C GLY A 79 19.00 -16.52 2.37
N LEU A 80 18.11 -15.56 2.09
CA LEU A 80 16.69 -15.72 2.36
C LEU A 80 16.04 -16.69 1.38
N ALA A 81 15.29 -17.65 1.90
CA ALA A 81 14.58 -18.63 1.09
C ALA A 81 13.51 -17.93 0.23
N ARG A 82 13.69 -17.99 -1.10
CA ARG A 82 12.85 -17.27 -2.06
C ARG A 82 11.37 -17.65 -1.97
N GLU A 83 11.10 -18.91 -1.74
CA GLU A 83 9.75 -19.49 -1.64
C GLU A 83 8.99 -19.08 -0.38
N GLN A 84 9.68 -18.52 0.61
CA GLN A 84 9.06 -18.01 1.85
C GLN A 84 8.70 -16.54 1.75
N LEU A 85 9.10 -15.86 0.67
CA LEU A 85 8.90 -14.43 0.50
C LEU A 85 7.98 -14.16 -0.70
N ILE A 86 7.13 -13.17 -0.54
CA ILE A 86 6.31 -12.58 -1.59
C ILE A 86 6.91 -11.23 -1.95
N VAL A 87 7.42 -11.10 -3.17
CA VAL A 87 8.02 -9.85 -3.66
C VAL A 87 7.09 -9.21 -4.68
N ALA A 88 6.62 -8.00 -4.35
CA ALA A 88 5.83 -7.19 -5.25
C ALA A 88 6.67 -6.06 -5.84
N THR A 89 6.50 -5.81 -7.15
CA THR A 89 7.02 -4.60 -7.80
C THR A 89 5.97 -4.00 -8.74
N LYS A 90 6.27 -2.84 -9.33
CA LYS A 90 5.30 -2.05 -10.09
C LYS A 90 5.95 -1.44 -11.33
N ALA A 91 5.11 -1.17 -12.34
CA ALA A 91 5.47 -0.30 -13.47
C ALA A 91 4.29 0.58 -13.88
N THR A 92 4.57 1.66 -14.51
CA THR A 92 3.75 2.67 -15.20
C THR A 92 4.53 3.99 -15.26
N GLY A 93 5.22 4.35 -14.17
CA GLY A 93 5.99 5.59 -14.08
C GLY A 93 7.13 5.65 -15.09
N SER A 94 7.60 6.88 -15.37
CA SER A 94 8.69 7.12 -16.32
C SER A 94 10.02 6.58 -15.79
N MET A 95 10.69 5.78 -16.60
CA MET A 95 12.03 5.26 -16.33
C MET A 95 13.13 5.95 -17.18
N ASP A 96 12.71 6.64 -18.23
CA ASP A 96 13.57 7.45 -19.09
C ASP A 96 12.73 8.53 -19.80
N GLU A 97 13.38 9.38 -20.60
CA GLU A 97 12.73 10.48 -21.32
C GLU A 97 12.18 10.06 -22.70
N SER A 98 12.33 8.80 -23.10
CA SER A 98 11.84 8.32 -24.37
C SER A 98 10.29 8.29 -24.41
N PRO A 99 9.67 8.39 -25.60
CA PRO A 99 8.21 8.36 -25.72
C PRO A 99 7.57 7.10 -25.13
N ASN A 100 8.27 5.97 -25.15
CA ASN A 100 7.81 4.67 -24.66
C ASN A 100 8.40 4.29 -23.31
N GLY A 101 9.10 5.20 -22.63
CA GLY A 101 9.73 4.97 -21.31
C GLY A 101 8.75 4.95 -20.14
N ARG A 102 7.42 5.01 -20.39
CA ARG A 102 6.36 5.08 -19.38
C ARG A 102 5.05 4.51 -19.90
N GLY A 103 4.05 4.41 -19.02
CA GLY A 103 2.69 3.96 -19.37
C GLY A 103 2.47 2.48 -19.18
N GLN A 104 1.42 1.95 -19.82
CA GLN A 104 0.97 0.57 -19.63
C GLN A 104 0.89 -0.19 -20.97
N SER A 105 1.53 0.35 -22.01
CA SER A 105 1.63 -0.38 -23.29
C SER A 105 2.29 -1.74 -23.09
N ARG A 106 1.94 -2.70 -23.93
CA ARG A 106 2.57 -4.01 -23.96
C ARG A 106 4.11 -3.91 -24.01
N HIS A 107 4.61 -2.99 -24.84
CA HIS A 107 6.05 -2.74 -24.96
C HIS A 107 6.69 -2.34 -23.63
N HIS A 108 6.11 -1.35 -22.93
CA HIS A 108 6.68 -0.87 -21.66
C HIS A 108 6.57 -1.92 -20.57
N LEU A 109 5.42 -2.59 -20.42
CA LEU A 109 5.23 -3.59 -19.37
C LEU A 109 6.23 -4.75 -19.47
N TYR A 110 6.49 -5.27 -20.68
CA TYR A 110 7.46 -6.33 -20.91
C TYR A 110 8.88 -5.89 -20.58
N ASN A 111 9.30 -4.73 -21.10
CA ASN A 111 10.63 -4.20 -20.84
C ASN A 111 10.86 -3.97 -19.34
N GLN A 112 9.84 -3.49 -18.63
CA GLN A 112 9.96 -3.22 -17.20
C GLN A 112 9.96 -4.49 -16.34
N VAL A 113 9.21 -5.54 -16.70
CA VAL A 113 9.31 -6.84 -16.00
C VAL A 113 10.71 -7.41 -16.14
N ASP A 114 11.26 -7.46 -17.35
CA ASP A 114 12.60 -8.00 -17.59
C ASP A 114 13.67 -7.19 -16.86
N ALA A 115 13.55 -5.87 -16.86
CA ALA A 115 14.45 -4.99 -16.14
C ALA A 115 14.33 -5.15 -14.60
N SER A 116 13.11 -5.29 -14.08
CA SER A 116 12.86 -5.51 -12.65
C SER A 116 13.38 -6.86 -12.19
N LEU A 117 13.15 -7.94 -12.93
CA LEU A 117 13.70 -9.27 -12.64
C LEU A 117 15.23 -9.23 -12.56
N LYS A 118 15.87 -8.52 -13.51
CA LYS A 118 17.32 -8.35 -13.52
C LYS A 118 17.82 -7.56 -12.30
N ARG A 119 17.17 -6.45 -11.93
CA ARG A 119 17.56 -5.63 -10.77
C ARG A 119 17.33 -6.38 -9.45
N LEU A 120 16.20 -7.06 -9.32
CA LEU A 120 15.85 -7.88 -8.15
C LEU A 120 16.65 -9.19 -8.07
N GLN A 121 17.30 -9.61 -9.16
CA GLN A 121 18.01 -10.88 -9.28
C GLN A 121 17.08 -12.08 -8.97
N LEU A 122 15.86 -12.04 -9.52
CA LEU A 122 14.82 -13.04 -9.32
C LEU A 122 14.40 -13.65 -10.66
N ASP A 123 13.98 -14.92 -10.64
CA ASP A 123 13.44 -15.62 -11.80
C ASP A 123 11.96 -15.26 -12.05
N TYR A 124 11.24 -14.85 -11.01
CA TYR A 124 9.83 -14.45 -11.09
C TYR A 124 9.46 -13.40 -10.04
N ILE A 125 8.43 -12.64 -10.34
CA ILE A 125 7.78 -11.67 -9.45
C ILE A 125 6.49 -12.30 -8.92
N ASP A 126 6.25 -12.27 -7.60
CA ASP A 126 5.01 -12.81 -7.03
C ASP A 126 3.80 -11.95 -7.37
N LEU A 127 3.92 -10.62 -7.21
CA LEU A 127 2.85 -9.68 -7.50
C LEU A 127 3.38 -8.51 -8.35
N TYR A 128 2.92 -8.42 -9.59
CA TYR A 128 3.25 -7.32 -10.48
C TYR A 128 2.08 -6.35 -10.60
N GLN A 129 2.32 -5.06 -10.30
CA GLN A 129 1.26 -4.09 -10.16
C GLN A 129 1.37 -2.98 -11.21
N ILE A 130 0.26 -2.60 -11.83
CA ILE A 130 0.17 -1.31 -12.51
C ILE A 130 0.15 -0.21 -11.44
N HIS A 131 1.10 0.77 -11.53
CA HIS A 131 1.37 1.72 -10.45
C HIS A 131 0.34 2.87 -10.38
N GLY A 132 -0.45 3.04 -11.40
CA GLY A 132 -1.49 4.07 -11.51
C GLY A 132 -2.27 3.89 -12.82
N PHE A 133 -3.15 4.82 -13.11
CA PHE A 133 -3.95 4.82 -14.34
C PHE A 133 -3.15 5.42 -15.51
N ASP A 134 -3.19 4.75 -16.66
CA ASP A 134 -2.71 5.27 -17.94
C ASP A 134 -3.91 5.60 -18.83
N PRO A 135 -4.18 6.89 -19.10
CA PRO A 135 -5.34 7.29 -19.90
C PRO A 135 -5.19 7.00 -21.41
N LEU A 136 -3.97 6.67 -21.86
CA LEU A 136 -3.67 6.47 -23.28
C LEU A 136 -3.66 5.00 -23.69
N THR A 137 -3.51 4.08 -22.75
CA THR A 137 -3.47 2.64 -23.03
C THR A 137 -4.79 1.97 -22.66
N PRO A 138 -5.50 1.34 -23.61
CA PRO A 138 -6.70 0.56 -23.31
C PRO A 138 -6.40 -0.57 -22.33
N PHE A 139 -7.34 -0.86 -21.40
CA PHE A 139 -7.19 -1.99 -20.46
C PHE A 139 -7.02 -3.34 -21.18
N GLU A 140 -7.62 -3.48 -22.36
CA GLU A 140 -7.49 -4.67 -23.21
C GLU A 140 -6.03 -4.97 -23.55
N GLU A 141 -5.25 -3.95 -23.94
CA GLU A 141 -3.82 -4.11 -24.26
C GLU A 141 -3.01 -4.44 -23.02
N SER A 142 -3.18 -3.66 -21.95
CA SER A 142 -2.44 -3.86 -20.69
C SER A 142 -2.72 -5.22 -20.08
N LEU A 143 -4.00 -5.64 -20.04
CA LEU A 143 -4.39 -6.93 -19.48
C LEU A 143 -3.94 -8.11 -20.33
N ALA A 144 -3.97 -7.99 -21.67
CA ALA A 144 -3.39 -9.02 -22.54
C ALA A 144 -1.89 -9.19 -22.30
N ALA A 145 -1.15 -8.09 -22.15
CA ALA A 145 0.27 -8.11 -21.82
C ALA A 145 0.53 -8.76 -20.46
N LEU A 146 -0.20 -8.36 -19.41
CA LEU A 146 -0.08 -8.90 -18.07
C LEU A 146 -0.44 -10.39 -18.02
N ASN A 147 -1.49 -10.81 -18.73
CA ASN A 147 -1.87 -12.22 -18.85
C ASN A 147 -0.75 -13.07 -19.47
N ASP A 148 -0.10 -12.58 -20.52
CA ASP A 148 1.01 -13.30 -21.13
C ASP A 148 2.23 -13.38 -20.20
N LEU A 149 2.49 -12.34 -19.39
CA LEU A 149 3.52 -12.36 -18.36
C LEU A 149 3.21 -13.40 -17.28
N VAL A 150 1.94 -13.56 -16.89
CA VAL A 150 1.50 -14.62 -15.97
C VAL A 150 1.68 -16.00 -16.60
N ARG A 151 1.22 -16.18 -17.85
CA ARG A 151 1.32 -17.46 -18.55
C ARG A 151 2.77 -17.90 -18.83
N SER A 152 3.68 -16.94 -19.01
CA SER A 152 5.11 -17.22 -19.17
C SER A 152 5.81 -17.59 -17.86
N GLY A 153 5.14 -17.43 -16.71
CA GLY A 153 5.71 -17.70 -15.39
C GLY A 153 6.60 -16.59 -14.83
N ARG A 154 6.82 -15.49 -15.55
CA ARG A 154 7.60 -14.33 -15.05
C ARG A 154 6.90 -13.61 -13.90
N VAL A 155 5.58 -13.68 -13.86
CA VAL A 155 4.70 -13.06 -12.86
C VAL A 155 3.74 -14.12 -12.33
N ARG A 156 3.50 -14.17 -11.01
CA ARG A 156 2.54 -15.10 -10.41
C ARG A 156 1.13 -14.50 -10.34
N TYR A 157 1.03 -13.27 -9.83
CA TYR A 157 -0.22 -12.55 -9.67
C TYR A 157 -0.09 -11.11 -10.17
N ILE A 158 -1.21 -10.52 -10.56
CA ILE A 158 -1.26 -9.12 -10.98
C ILE A 158 -2.09 -8.29 -10.01
N GLY A 159 -1.67 -7.04 -9.76
CA GLY A 159 -2.35 -6.07 -8.91
C GLY A 159 -2.46 -4.71 -9.57
N LEU A 160 -3.19 -3.81 -8.97
CA LEU A 160 -3.32 -2.44 -9.43
C LEU A 160 -3.19 -1.43 -8.28
N CYS A 161 -2.76 -0.21 -8.60
CA CYS A 161 -2.60 0.87 -7.65
C CYS A 161 -3.35 2.13 -8.11
N ASN A 162 -3.95 2.85 -7.14
CA ASN A 162 -4.43 4.23 -7.34
C ASN A 162 -5.46 4.41 -8.47
N LEU A 163 -6.40 3.48 -8.62
CA LEU A 163 -7.48 3.56 -9.58
C LEU A 163 -8.81 3.91 -8.88
N ALA A 164 -9.68 4.61 -9.59
CA ALA A 164 -11.05 4.85 -9.17
C ALA A 164 -11.88 3.54 -9.22
N ALA A 165 -12.95 3.44 -8.43
CA ALA A 165 -13.79 2.27 -8.34
C ALA A 165 -14.31 1.79 -9.71
N TRP A 166 -14.78 2.71 -10.56
CA TRP A 166 -15.27 2.38 -11.89
C TRP A 166 -14.17 1.84 -12.82
N GLN A 167 -12.91 2.32 -12.66
CA GLN A 167 -11.77 1.83 -13.44
C GLN A 167 -11.41 0.40 -13.03
N ILE A 168 -11.45 0.10 -11.72
CA ILE A 168 -11.22 -1.24 -11.19
C ILE A 168 -12.27 -2.20 -11.76
N MET A 169 -13.55 -1.84 -11.69
CA MET A 169 -14.63 -2.66 -12.23
C MET A 169 -14.52 -2.85 -13.75
N LYS A 170 -14.15 -1.79 -14.48
CA LYS A 170 -13.92 -1.88 -15.94
C LYS A 170 -12.79 -2.87 -16.26
N ALA A 171 -11.67 -2.78 -15.54
CA ALA A 171 -10.53 -3.68 -15.74
C ALA A 171 -10.90 -5.16 -15.45
N LEU A 172 -11.62 -5.42 -14.36
CA LEU A 172 -12.12 -6.76 -14.02
C LEU A 172 -13.09 -7.31 -15.07
N ALA A 173 -14.01 -6.47 -15.56
CA ALA A 173 -14.94 -6.86 -16.63
C ALA A 173 -14.21 -7.18 -17.93
N VAL A 174 -13.16 -6.45 -18.29
CA VAL A 174 -12.30 -6.76 -19.45
C VAL A 174 -11.61 -8.11 -19.26
N SER A 175 -11.02 -8.36 -18.08
CA SER A 175 -10.40 -9.65 -17.77
C SER A 175 -11.39 -10.82 -17.93
N GLU A 176 -12.61 -10.65 -17.43
CA GLU A 176 -13.64 -11.69 -17.51
C GLU A 176 -14.10 -11.92 -18.94
N ARG A 177 -14.44 -10.84 -19.67
CA ARG A 177 -14.90 -10.90 -21.07
C ARG A 177 -13.88 -11.55 -22.00
N LEU A 178 -12.58 -11.31 -21.79
CA LEU A 178 -11.50 -11.81 -22.63
C LEU A 178 -10.80 -13.06 -22.06
N ASN A 179 -11.30 -13.62 -20.96
CA ASN A 179 -10.71 -14.76 -20.25
C ASN A 179 -9.21 -14.58 -19.95
N LEU A 180 -8.86 -13.41 -19.40
CA LEU A 180 -7.49 -13.03 -19.02
C LEU A 180 -7.29 -13.15 -17.51
N ALA A 181 -6.03 -13.11 -17.07
CA ALA A 181 -5.68 -13.02 -15.66
C ALA A 181 -6.41 -11.83 -15.00
N LYS A 182 -6.97 -12.04 -13.80
CA LYS A 182 -7.68 -11.01 -13.04
C LYS A 182 -6.74 -10.38 -12.03
N PHE A 183 -6.91 -9.08 -11.78
CA PHE A 183 -6.26 -8.42 -10.67
C PHE A 183 -6.72 -9.04 -9.34
N VAL A 184 -5.78 -9.32 -8.45
CA VAL A 184 -6.05 -9.94 -7.13
C VAL A 184 -6.01 -8.95 -5.98
N SER A 185 -5.40 -7.77 -6.20
CA SER A 185 -5.22 -6.76 -5.16
C SER A 185 -5.31 -5.34 -5.69
N VAL A 186 -5.67 -4.44 -4.79
CA VAL A 186 -5.64 -2.99 -4.95
C VAL A 186 -4.63 -2.42 -3.95
N GLN A 187 -3.67 -1.63 -4.41
CA GLN A 187 -2.81 -0.85 -3.54
C GLN A 187 -3.27 0.62 -3.56
N ALA A 188 -3.68 1.14 -2.40
CA ALA A 188 -4.30 2.45 -2.32
C ALA A 188 -3.92 3.22 -1.06
N TYR A 189 -4.02 4.55 -1.13
CA TYR A 189 -3.82 5.45 0.00
C TYR A 189 -4.98 5.34 0.99
N TYR A 190 -4.66 5.02 2.24
CA TYR A 190 -5.67 4.97 3.29
C TYR A 190 -5.03 5.27 4.66
N THR A 191 -5.65 6.15 5.43
CA THR A 191 -5.24 6.50 6.79
C THR A 191 -6.47 6.85 7.62
N ILE A 192 -6.30 6.93 8.93
CA ILE A 192 -7.37 7.44 9.80
C ILE A 192 -7.82 8.87 9.44
N ALA A 193 -6.94 9.70 8.86
CA ALA A 193 -7.27 11.07 8.44
C ALA A 193 -7.72 11.18 6.97
N SER A 194 -7.59 10.11 6.18
CA SER A 194 -7.93 10.07 4.75
C SER A 194 -8.66 8.77 4.44
N ARG A 195 -9.96 8.79 4.68
CA ARG A 195 -10.87 7.63 4.59
C ARG A 195 -11.67 7.60 3.29
N ASP A 196 -11.35 8.46 2.31
CA ASP A 196 -12.12 8.60 1.06
C ASP A 196 -12.24 7.28 0.29
N LEU A 197 -11.31 6.36 0.49
CA LEU A 197 -11.36 5.01 -0.08
C LEU A 197 -12.64 4.25 0.31
N GLU A 198 -13.22 4.54 1.49
CA GLU A 198 -14.44 3.89 2.00
C GLU A 198 -15.70 4.27 1.22
N ARG A 199 -15.67 5.37 0.44
CA ARG A 199 -16.81 5.84 -0.33
C ARG A 199 -17.21 4.83 -1.40
N GLU A 200 -16.24 4.41 -2.23
CA GLU A 200 -16.48 3.55 -3.40
C GLU A 200 -15.52 2.37 -3.48
N VAL A 201 -14.21 2.60 -3.35
CA VAL A 201 -13.19 1.57 -3.64
C VAL A 201 -13.26 0.42 -2.65
N VAL A 202 -13.49 0.67 -1.36
CA VAL A 202 -13.65 -0.40 -0.36
C VAL A 202 -14.87 -1.28 -0.70
N ARG A 203 -15.95 -0.71 -1.20
CA ARG A 203 -17.14 -1.48 -1.63
C ARG A 203 -16.81 -2.43 -2.78
N VAL A 204 -16.06 -1.94 -3.78
CA VAL A 204 -15.57 -2.79 -4.87
C VAL A 204 -14.63 -3.89 -4.36
N ILE A 205 -13.71 -3.54 -3.46
CA ILE A 205 -12.77 -4.51 -2.87
C ILE A 205 -13.53 -5.64 -2.16
N GLN A 206 -14.55 -5.30 -1.37
CA GLN A 206 -15.35 -6.27 -0.64
C GLN A 206 -16.23 -7.12 -1.57
N ASP A 207 -16.90 -6.51 -2.54
CA ASP A 207 -17.76 -7.19 -3.52
C ASP A 207 -16.96 -8.16 -4.39
N GLN A 208 -15.81 -7.69 -4.94
CA GLN A 208 -14.95 -8.45 -5.81
C GLN A 208 -13.89 -9.29 -5.05
N LYS A 209 -13.91 -9.25 -3.70
CA LYS A 209 -13.00 -9.96 -2.79
C LYS A 209 -11.52 -9.76 -3.15
N LEU A 210 -11.14 -8.51 -3.45
CA LEU A 210 -9.76 -8.13 -3.73
C LEU A 210 -8.98 -7.90 -2.43
N GLY A 211 -7.68 -8.14 -2.46
CA GLY A 211 -6.80 -7.76 -1.35
C GLY A 211 -6.54 -6.25 -1.34
N LEU A 212 -6.63 -5.60 -0.17
CA LEU A 212 -6.23 -4.20 -0.01
C LEU A 212 -4.84 -4.09 0.61
N MET A 213 -3.94 -3.45 -0.11
CA MET A 213 -2.61 -3.06 0.35
C MET A 213 -2.61 -1.54 0.62
N VAL A 214 -2.42 -1.15 1.87
CA VAL A 214 -2.47 0.27 2.27
C VAL A 214 -1.09 0.90 2.16
N TRP A 215 -0.92 1.92 1.31
CA TRP A 215 0.32 2.69 1.28
C TRP A 215 0.20 4.02 2.05
N SER A 216 1.34 4.52 2.53
CA SER A 216 1.49 5.75 3.34
C SER A 216 0.54 5.83 4.54
N PRO A 217 0.43 4.78 5.38
CA PRO A 217 -0.56 4.68 6.46
C PRO A 217 -0.45 5.78 7.50
N LEU A 218 0.72 6.40 7.62
CA LEU A 218 0.99 7.52 8.53
C LEU A 218 0.98 8.89 7.84
N ALA A 219 0.41 9.00 6.62
CA ALA A 219 0.35 10.25 5.85
C ALA A 219 1.71 10.97 5.75
N GLY A 220 2.75 10.25 5.31
CA GLY A 220 4.11 10.81 5.22
C GLY A 220 4.72 11.15 6.58
N GLY A 221 4.21 10.56 7.65
CA GLY A 221 4.65 10.77 9.03
C GLY A 221 3.85 11.81 9.82
N LEU A 222 2.83 12.44 9.22
CA LEU A 222 1.98 13.42 9.93
C LEU A 222 1.25 12.79 11.13
N LEU A 223 0.79 11.56 10.96
CA LEU A 223 0.05 10.80 11.98
C LEU A 223 0.94 10.09 13.01
N SER A 224 2.24 10.41 13.04
CA SER A 224 3.15 9.86 14.06
C SER A 224 3.16 10.63 15.39
N GLY A 225 2.45 11.77 15.47
CA GLY A 225 2.41 12.61 16.66
C GLY A 225 3.59 13.55 16.85
N LYS A 226 4.56 13.58 15.92
CA LYS A 226 5.77 14.43 16.00
C LYS A 226 5.58 15.86 15.48
N PHE A 227 4.43 16.17 14.91
CA PHE A 227 4.05 17.50 14.48
C PHE A 227 3.08 18.10 15.50
N ASN A 228 3.22 19.41 15.77
CA ASN A 228 2.44 20.10 16.80
C ASN A 228 1.30 20.95 16.23
N SER A 229 1.41 21.38 14.96
CA SER A 229 0.39 22.17 14.27
C SER A 229 0.43 21.93 12.76
N ALA A 230 -0.58 22.50 12.05
CA ALA A 230 -0.67 22.39 10.59
C ALA A 230 0.49 23.06 9.84
N ASP A 231 1.09 24.08 10.44
CA ASP A 231 2.21 24.84 9.88
C ASP A 231 3.58 24.33 10.36
N ASP A 232 3.58 23.37 11.30
CA ASP A 232 4.79 22.76 11.80
C ASP A 232 5.46 21.94 10.70
N LYS A 233 6.74 22.22 10.41
CA LYS A 233 7.56 21.46 9.47
C LYS A 233 8.07 20.14 10.07
N GLY A 234 7.83 19.91 11.35
CA GLY A 234 8.32 18.76 12.10
C GLY A 234 9.81 18.83 12.42
N PRO A 235 10.34 17.83 13.10
CA PRO A 235 11.76 17.75 13.43
C PRO A 235 12.65 17.71 12.19
N ALA A 236 13.93 18.03 12.36
CA ALA A 236 14.93 17.97 11.30
C ALA A 236 14.89 16.60 10.59
N GLY A 237 14.91 16.59 9.27
CA GLY A 237 14.80 15.38 8.45
C GLY A 237 13.38 14.79 8.33
N ALA A 238 12.35 15.45 8.86
CA ALA A 238 10.98 15.04 8.62
C ALA A 238 10.63 15.15 7.13
N ARG A 239 10.12 14.06 6.53
CA ARG A 239 9.78 14.00 5.11
C ARG A 239 8.85 15.12 4.67
N ARG A 240 7.79 15.40 5.43
CA ARG A 240 6.80 16.42 5.07
C ARG A 240 7.33 17.85 5.09
N GLY A 241 8.42 18.11 5.79
CA GLY A 241 9.08 19.41 5.75
C GLY A 241 9.71 19.74 4.38
N ALA A 242 10.15 18.70 3.66
CA ALA A 242 10.75 18.81 2.32
C ALA A 242 9.75 18.45 1.20
N PHE A 243 8.81 17.53 1.47
CA PHE A 243 7.87 16.99 0.50
C PHE A 243 6.51 16.74 1.16
N ASP A 244 5.59 17.72 1.05
CA ASP A 244 4.25 17.65 1.66
C ASP A 244 3.30 16.76 0.86
N PHE A 245 3.57 15.45 0.90
CA PHE A 245 2.82 14.41 0.22
C PHE A 245 2.70 13.15 1.11
N PRO A 246 1.58 12.41 1.05
CA PRO A 246 0.37 12.61 0.24
C PRO A 246 -0.51 13.77 0.74
N LEU A 247 -1.48 14.20 -0.09
CA LEU A 247 -2.48 15.17 0.32
C LEU A 247 -3.31 14.62 1.48
N VAL A 248 -3.55 15.46 2.48
CA VAL A 248 -4.35 15.11 3.66
C VAL A 248 -5.01 16.35 4.22
N ASP A 249 -6.23 16.22 4.71
CA ASP A 249 -6.86 17.26 5.53
C ASP A 249 -6.12 17.38 6.85
N LYS A 250 -5.27 18.40 6.98
CA LYS A 250 -4.42 18.61 8.15
C LYS A 250 -5.24 18.83 9.42
N MET A 251 -6.37 19.54 9.34
CA MET A 251 -7.23 19.77 10.49
C MET A 251 -7.80 18.44 11.05
N ARG A 252 -8.25 17.57 10.16
CA ARG A 252 -8.70 16.22 10.55
C ARG A 252 -7.55 15.39 11.07
N ALA A 253 -6.38 15.46 10.42
CA ALA A 253 -5.19 14.72 10.87
C ALA A 253 -4.80 15.07 12.31
N PHE A 254 -4.79 16.35 12.67
CA PHE A 254 -4.48 16.78 14.04
C PHE A 254 -5.56 16.37 15.03
N LYS A 255 -6.85 16.45 14.69
CA LYS A 255 -7.92 15.92 15.55
C LYS A 255 -7.74 14.43 15.82
N CYS A 256 -7.35 13.65 14.81
CA CYS A 256 -7.05 12.23 14.99
C CYS A 256 -5.82 12.02 15.88
N VAL A 257 -4.74 12.78 15.68
CA VAL A 257 -3.53 12.70 16.52
C VAL A 257 -3.86 13.02 17.98
N ASP A 258 -4.61 14.08 18.23
CA ASP A 258 -5.01 14.47 19.58
C ASP A 258 -5.85 13.40 20.27
N ALA A 259 -6.75 12.74 19.55
CA ALA A 259 -7.53 11.61 20.07
C ALA A 259 -6.65 10.36 20.34
N MET A 260 -5.58 10.14 19.57
CA MET A 260 -4.66 9.01 19.74
C MET A 260 -3.65 9.21 20.88
N ARG A 261 -3.25 10.46 21.20
CA ARG A 261 -2.24 10.76 22.24
C ARG A 261 -2.54 10.12 23.60
N PRO A 262 -3.74 10.31 24.21
CA PRO A 262 -4.04 9.69 25.52
C PRO A 262 -4.00 8.16 25.48
N MET A 263 -4.36 7.55 24.35
CA MET A 263 -4.30 6.10 24.18
C MET A 263 -2.84 5.61 24.13
N ALA A 264 -1.99 6.34 23.41
CA ALA A 264 -0.57 6.05 23.28
C ALA A 264 0.15 6.20 24.64
N GLU A 265 -0.11 7.30 25.38
CA GLU A 265 0.45 7.55 26.71
C GLU A 265 0.06 6.47 27.73
N ARG A 266 -1.23 6.14 27.82
CA ARG A 266 -1.72 5.08 28.73
C ARG A 266 -1.07 3.73 28.46
N ARG A 267 -0.79 3.41 27.19
CA ARG A 267 -0.18 2.15 26.76
C ARG A 267 1.35 2.19 26.71
N LYS A 268 1.97 3.38 26.91
CA LYS A 268 3.42 3.62 26.74
C LYS A 268 3.96 3.20 25.39
N ILE A 269 3.21 3.53 24.32
CA ILE A 269 3.56 3.26 22.93
C ILE A 269 3.46 4.56 22.09
N SER A 270 3.90 4.52 20.84
CA SER A 270 3.84 5.69 19.98
C SER A 270 2.43 5.92 19.40
N VAL A 271 2.12 7.17 19.05
CA VAL A 271 0.92 7.54 18.31
C VAL A 271 0.88 6.82 16.95
N ALA A 272 2.05 6.60 16.32
CA ALA A 272 2.15 5.84 15.08
C ALA A 272 1.62 4.40 15.24
N GLN A 273 1.93 3.74 16.36
CA GLN A 273 1.41 2.39 16.63
C GLN A 273 -0.11 2.37 16.76
N ILE A 274 -0.73 3.39 17.39
CA ILE A 274 -2.20 3.52 17.46
C ILE A 274 -2.79 3.70 16.06
N ALA A 275 -2.21 4.61 15.24
CA ALA A 275 -2.68 4.86 13.88
C ALA A 275 -2.60 3.60 12.99
N LEU A 276 -1.51 2.84 13.07
CA LEU A 276 -1.33 1.59 12.35
C LEU A 276 -2.29 0.49 12.85
N ALA A 277 -2.45 0.35 14.17
CA ALA A 277 -3.36 -0.61 14.77
C ALA A 277 -4.82 -0.34 14.37
N TRP A 278 -5.22 0.93 14.27
CA TRP A 278 -6.56 1.28 13.77
C TRP A 278 -6.77 0.83 12.32
N ILE A 279 -5.79 1.01 11.43
CA ILE A 279 -5.88 0.51 10.05
C ILE A 279 -5.96 -1.03 10.04
N LEU A 280 -5.13 -1.70 10.84
CA LEU A 280 -5.09 -3.16 10.95
C LEU A 280 -6.38 -3.76 11.54
N SER A 281 -7.17 -2.96 12.29
CA SER A 281 -8.48 -3.37 12.81
C SER A 281 -9.57 -3.45 11.73
N LYS A 282 -9.35 -2.84 10.55
CA LYS A 282 -10.34 -2.84 9.47
C LYS A 282 -10.31 -4.19 8.73
N SER A 283 -11.47 -4.86 8.68
CA SER A 283 -11.60 -6.20 8.08
C SER A 283 -11.30 -6.24 6.58
N PHE A 284 -11.48 -5.12 5.87
CA PHE A 284 -11.19 -4.99 4.44
C PHE A 284 -9.71 -4.73 4.12
N VAL A 285 -8.86 -4.46 5.11
CA VAL A 285 -7.42 -4.28 4.90
C VAL A 285 -6.72 -5.63 4.94
N THR A 286 -5.98 -5.95 3.89
CA THR A 286 -5.18 -7.18 3.82
C THR A 286 -3.81 -6.96 4.46
N THR A 287 -3.11 -5.91 4.05
CA THR A 287 -1.77 -5.60 4.55
C THR A 287 -1.51 -4.09 4.55
N VAL A 288 -0.68 -3.64 5.46
CA VAL A 288 -0.25 -2.25 5.59
C VAL A 288 1.23 -2.14 5.22
N ILE A 289 1.54 -1.33 4.21
CA ILE A 289 2.91 -1.11 3.75
C ILE A 289 3.57 -0.11 4.69
N ILE A 290 4.55 -0.59 5.44
CA ILE A 290 5.36 0.22 6.34
C ILE A 290 6.72 0.49 5.73
N GLY A 291 7.13 1.78 5.71
CA GLY A 291 8.47 2.22 5.33
C GLY A 291 9.15 2.89 6.53
N ALA A 292 10.45 2.81 6.60
CA ALA A 292 11.23 3.42 7.67
C ALA A 292 12.53 4.03 7.15
N LYS A 293 12.96 5.15 7.75
CA LYS A 293 14.28 5.77 7.51
C LYS A 293 15.35 5.30 8.51
N SER A 294 14.93 4.65 9.60
CA SER A 294 15.82 4.11 10.63
C SER A 294 15.27 2.81 11.21
N MET A 295 16.12 2.04 11.85
CA MET A 295 15.73 0.81 12.53
C MET A 295 14.72 1.06 13.67
N ASP A 296 14.84 2.19 14.39
CA ASP A 296 13.89 2.53 15.46
C ASP A 296 12.48 2.73 14.89
N GLN A 297 12.34 3.42 13.75
CA GLN A 297 11.05 3.57 13.07
C GLN A 297 10.51 2.22 12.60
N LEU A 298 11.35 1.34 12.08
CA LEU A 298 10.92 0.01 11.65
C LEU A 298 10.44 -0.84 12.82
N ARG A 299 11.19 -0.84 13.92
CA ARG A 299 10.81 -1.53 15.17
C ARG A 299 9.48 -1.02 15.72
N ASP A 300 9.31 0.29 15.77
CA ASP A 300 8.08 0.94 16.22
C ASP A 300 6.89 0.58 15.34
N ASN A 301 7.04 0.65 14.01
CA ASN A 301 6.00 0.27 13.07
C ASN A 301 5.60 -1.21 13.18
N ILE A 302 6.58 -2.12 13.29
CA ILE A 302 6.32 -3.56 13.42
C ILE A 302 5.61 -3.88 14.74
N ALA A 303 5.93 -3.17 15.82
CA ALA A 303 5.29 -3.36 17.12
C ALA A 303 3.78 -3.08 17.09
N SER A 304 3.29 -2.29 16.13
CA SER A 304 1.85 -2.03 15.93
C SER A 304 1.01 -3.29 15.70
N SER A 305 1.61 -4.36 15.16
CA SER A 305 0.92 -5.65 14.94
C SER A 305 0.50 -6.34 16.25
N ARG A 306 1.06 -5.93 17.38
CA ARG A 306 0.72 -6.46 18.71
C ARG A 306 -0.29 -5.59 19.45
N VAL A 307 -0.61 -4.39 18.94
CA VAL A 307 -1.54 -3.46 19.57
C VAL A 307 -2.96 -3.86 19.22
N GLN A 308 -3.76 -4.12 20.26
CA GLN A 308 -5.19 -4.37 20.12
C GLN A 308 -5.95 -3.18 20.72
N LEU A 309 -6.70 -2.49 19.88
CA LEU A 309 -7.62 -1.43 20.30
C LEU A 309 -8.93 -2.08 20.73
N ASP A 310 -9.51 -1.61 21.84
CA ASP A 310 -10.83 -2.04 22.25
C ASP A 310 -11.93 -1.36 21.41
N GLU A 311 -13.18 -1.82 21.58
CA GLU A 311 -14.33 -1.31 20.83
C GLU A 311 -14.59 0.19 21.08
N ALA A 312 -14.36 0.67 22.30
CA ALA A 312 -14.56 2.08 22.66
C ALA A 312 -13.49 2.96 22.00
N GLU A 313 -12.24 2.50 21.97
CA GLU A 313 -11.14 3.18 21.28
C GLU A 313 -11.38 3.23 19.76
N ILE A 314 -11.77 2.11 19.15
CA ILE A 314 -12.10 2.05 17.72
C ILE A 314 -13.26 3.00 17.41
N LYS A 315 -14.31 2.98 18.19
CA LYS A 315 -15.49 3.86 18.03
C LYS A 315 -15.09 5.34 18.11
N LEU A 316 -14.33 5.73 19.13
CA LEU A 316 -13.86 7.10 19.27
C LEU A 316 -13.03 7.56 18.06
N LEU A 317 -12.11 6.70 17.60
CA LEU A 317 -11.27 6.99 16.43
C LEU A 317 -12.08 7.04 15.13
N ASP A 318 -13.11 6.21 15.00
CA ASP A 318 -14.02 6.24 13.85
C ASP A 318 -14.87 7.50 13.81
N GLU A 319 -15.34 7.97 14.97
CA GLU A 319 -16.13 9.20 15.10
C GLU A 319 -15.30 10.45 14.77
N VAL A 320 -14.09 10.58 15.35
CA VAL A 320 -13.24 11.76 15.14
C VAL A 320 -12.73 11.86 13.71
N SER A 321 -12.62 10.74 13.01
CA SER A 321 -12.13 10.64 11.64
C SER A 321 -13.24 10.57 10.58
N GLN A 322 -14.49 10.64 10.99
CA GLN A 322 -15.64 10.49 10.09
C GLN A 322 -15.61 11.51 8.95
N LEU A 323 -15.83 11.02 7.74
CA LEU A 323 -16.02 11.86 6.56
C LEU A 323 -17.43 12.49 6.54
N PRO A 324 -17.58 13.71 6.02
CA PRO A 324 -18.91 14.24 5.76
C PRO A 324 -19.66 13.34 4.77
N PRO A 325 -20.98 13.19 4.94
CA PRO A 325 -21.78 12.41 4.02
C PRO A 325 -21.76 13.03 2.61
N GLU A 326 -21.76 12.19 1.59
CA GLU A 326 -21.80 12.59 0.20
C GLU A 326 -22.85 11.83 -0.59
N TYR A 327 -23.29 12.39 -1.72
CA TYR A 327 -24.10 11.71 -2.72
C TYR A 327 -23.18 10.88 -3.64
N PRO A 328 -23.58 9.63 -4.02
CA PRO A 328 -24.84 8.94 -3.66
C PRO A 328 -24.79 8.16 -2.33
N GLY A 329 -23.68 8.17 -1.59
CA GLY A 329 -23.46 7.33 -0.41
C GLY A 329 -24.57 7.40 0.63
N TRP A 330 -25.02 8.62 1.02
CA TRP A 330 -26.09 8.79 1.99
C TRP A 330 -27.46 8.31 1.46
N MET A 331 -27.71 8.47 0.15
CA MET A 331 -28.95 8.01 -0.48
C MET A 331 -28.99 6.48 -0.56
N LEU A 332 -27.87 5.84 -0.92
CA LEU A 332 -27.76 4.38 -0.93
C LEU A 332 -27.98 3.79 0.47
N ALA A 333 -27.43 4.42 1.51
CA ALA A 333 -27.65 4.02 2.89
C ALA A 333 -29.12 4.16 3.30
N TYR A 334 -29.76 5.29 2.96
CA TYR A 334 -31.17 5.54 3.25
C TYR A 334 -32.09 4.51 2.58
N GLN A 335 -31.90 4.28 1.28
CA GLN A 335 -32.72 3.32 0.50
C GLN A 335 -32.47 1.88 0.96
N GLY A 336 -31.20 1.52 1.29
CA GLY A 336 -30.84 0.20 1.78
C GLY A 336 -31.51 -0.14 3.11
N GLN A 337 -31.61 0.84 4.03
CA GLN A 337 -32.31 0.64 5.33
C GLN A 337 -33.76 0.28 5.16
N ALA A 338 -34.46 0.91 4.22
CA ALA A 338 -35.87 0.63 3.95
C ALA A 338 -36.10 -0.82 3.45
N ARG A 339 -35.14 -1.34 2.65
CA ARG A 339 -35.24 -2.70 2.10
C ARG A 339 -34.80 -3.79 3.08
N ALA A 340 -33.87 -3.47 3.98
CA ALA A 340 -33.33 -4.43 4.95
C ALA A 340 -34.37 -4.81 6.06
N LYS A 341 -35.41 -4.02 6.23
CA LYS A 341 -36.48 -4.36 7.16
C LYS A 341 -37.41 -5.40 6.52
N PRO A 342 -37.67 -6.54 7.17
CA PRO A 342 -38.63 -7.50 6.65
C PRO A 342 -40.01 -6.85 6.55
N PRO A 343 -40.78 -7.14 5.46
CA PRO A 343 -42.08 -6.52 5.22
C PRO A 343 -43.17 -7.01 6.17
N TYR A 344 -42.92 -8.07 6.92
CA TYR A 344 -43.86 -8.66 7.87
C TYR A 344 -43.28 -8.69 9.26
N LYS A 345 -44.07 -8.31 10.27
CA LYS A 345 -43.75 -8.61 11.67
C LYS A 345 -44.01 -10.11 11.89
N GLU A 346 -43.02 -10.81 12.42
CA GLU A 346 -43.24 -12.15 13.00
C GLU A 346 -44.21 -12.07 14.18
#